data_e7240736e70f07e5586d051f42cbb94c
#
_entry.id   e7240736e70f07e5586d051f42cbb94c
#
_cell.length_a   1.000
_cell.length_b   1.000
_cell.length_c   1.000
_cell.angle_alpha   90.00
_cell.angle_beta   90.00
_cell.angle_gamma   90.00
#
_symmetry.space_group_name_H-M   'P 1'
#
loop_
_entity.id
_entity.type
_entity.pdbx_description
1 polymer ?
#
loop_
_entity_poly.entity_id
_entity_poly.type
_entity_poly.pdbx_seq_one_letter_code
_entity_poly.pdbx_strand_id
1 'polypeptide(L)'
;MSTIQRHLIPFVAAAAAVIALPATAYACPPPPKFVTPSGNIWCLVPNGFDGSNGVVCEIRDHTYAPPAKPADCHLDWGDRVSLKPGSAPEVHCHGDTIFDTGMPTLAYGQTRSAGPMKCESQPAGVTCTDTGTGHFFRMSRESLELG
;
A
#
# COMPACT_ATOMS: atom_id res chain seq x y z
N MET A 1 34.15 -73.47 -44.18
CA MET A 1 33.91 -73.15 -42.77
C MET A 1 34.03 -71.63 -42.65
N SER A 2 32.87 -70.92 -42.66
CA SER A 2 32.81 -69.46 -42.60
C SER A 2 32.48 -69.02 -41.15
N THR A 3 33.39 -68.28 -40.55
CA THR A 3 33.26 -67.74 -39.19
C THR A 3 32.56 -66.38 -39.27
N ILE A 4 31.35 -66.31 -38.79
CA ILE A 4 30.58 -65.09 -38.70
C ILE A 4 31.00 -64.31 -37.45
N GLN A 5 31.66 -63.20 -37.62
CA GLN A 5 32.10 -62.29 -36.59
C GLN A 5 30.96 -61.32 -36.26
N ARG A 6 30.32 -61.44 -35.03
CA ARG A 6 29.28 -60.56 -34.52
C ARG A 6 29.95 -59.32 -33.98
N HIS A 7 29.77 -58.18 -34.61
CA HIS A 7 30.10 -56.85 -34.04
C HIS A 7 29.05 -56.46 -33.02
N LEU A 8 29.47 -56.34 -31.79
CA LEU A 8 28.67 -55.74 -30.70
C LEU A 8 28.83 -54.22 -30.77
N ILE A 9 27.76 -53.54 -31.09
CA ILE A 9 27.69 -52.03 -31.05
C ILE A 9 27.35 -51.60 -29.63
N PRO A 10 28.18 -50.80 -28.95
CA PRO A 10 27.83 -50.27 -27.63
C PRO A 10 26.76 -49.16 -27.74
N PHE A 11 25.64 -49.35 -27.10
CA PHE A 11 24.63 -48.31 -26.89
C PHE A 11 25.18 -47.31 -25.89
N VAL A 12 25.48 -46.10 -26.33
CA VAL A 12 25.76 -44.95 -25.45
C VAL A 12 24.42 -44.34 -25.02
N ALA A 13 24.05 -44.55 -23.79
CA ALA A 13 22.88 -43.90 -23.18
C ALA A 13 23.26 -42.46 -22.84
N ALA A 14 22.75 -41.50 -23.62
CA ALA A 14 22.87 -40.08 -23.29
C ALA A 14 21.86 -39.72 -22.19
N ALA A 15 22.35 -39.49 -20.98
CA ALA A 15 21.53 -38.94 -19.88
C ALA A 15 21.29 -37.44 -20.12
N ALA A 16 20.07 -37.07 -20.51
CA ALA A 16 19.67 -35.66 -20.57
C ALA A 16 19.43 -35.10 -19.16
N ALA A 17 20.33 -34.26 -18.69
CA ALA A 17 20.13 -33.52 -17.42
C ALA A 17 19.09 -32.41 -17.65
N VAL A 18 17.92 -32.58 -17.07
CA VAL A 18 16.87 -31.54 -17.04
C VAL A 18 17.26 -30.50 -15.97
N ILE A 19 17.74 -29.35 -16.40
CA ILE A 19 18.02 -28.21 -15.53
C ILE A 19 16.67 -27.54 -15.23
N ALA A 20 16.11 -27.80 -14.02
CA ALA A 20 14.96 -27.08 -13.53
C ALA A 20 15.38 -25.65 -13.16
N LEU A 21 14.98 -24.66 -13.97
CA LEU A 21 15.14 -23.24 -13.64
C LEU A 21 14.18 -22.91 -12.48
N PRO A 22 14.63 -22.21 -11.43
CA PRO A 22 13.74 -21.74 -10.40
C PRO A 22 12.74 -20.75 -11.01
N ALA A 23 11.44 -21.04 -10.90
CA ALA A 23 10.38 -20.11 -11.25
C ALA A 23 10.45 -18.95 -10.25
N THR A 24 10.89 -17.77 -10.69
CA THR A 24 10.75 -16.53 -9.92
C THR A 24 9.26 -16.21 -9.83
N ALA A 25 8.67 -16.43 -8.66
CA ALA A 25 7.32 -15.98 -8.38
C ALA A 25 7.32 -14.45 -8.41
N TYR A 26 6.73 -13.85 -9.43
CA TYR A 26 6.46 -12.42 -9.46
C TYR A 26 5.37 -12.15 -8.43
N ALA A 27 5.77 -11.61 -7.27
CA ALA A 27 4.80 -11.12 -6.29
C ALA A 27 4.00 -9.99 -6.94
N CYS A 28 2.67 -10.10 -6.95
CA CYS A 28 1.82 -8.99 -7.36
C CYS A 28 2.13 -7.77 -6.48
N PRO A 29 2.24 -6.56 -7.06
CA PRO A 29 2.42 -5.37 -6.26
C PRO A 29 1.27 -5.27 -5.23
N PRO A 30 1.55 -4.83 -4.00
CA PRO A 30 0.52 -4.69 -3.00
C PRO A 30 -0.56 -3.71 -3.48
N PRO A 31 -1.84 -3.94 -3.14
CA PRO A 31 -2.92 -3.06 -3.57
C PRO A 31 -2.68 -1.62 -3.08
N PRO A 32 -3.10 -0.61 -3.88
CA PRO A 32 -2.84 0.80 -3.58
C PRO A 32 -3.74 1.35 -2.47
N LYS A 33 -4.39 0.51 -1.69
CA LYS A 33 -5.35 0.89 -0.66
C LYS A 33 -5.28 -0.07 0.52
N PHE A 34 -5.65 0.42 1.71
CA PHE A 34 -5.75 -0.41 2.90
C PHE A 34 -6.71 0.17 3.94
N VAL A 35 -7.17 -0.69 4.84
CA VAL A 35 -7.85 -0.32 6.08
C VAL A 35 -7.02 -0.79 7.27
N THR A 36 -7.04 -0.05 8.38
CA THR A 36 -6.41 -0.48 9.64
C THR A 36 -7.14 -1.69 10.24
N PRO A 37 -6.48 -2.51 11.09
CA PRO A 37 -7.12 -3.65 11.76
C PRO A 37 -8.34 -3.27 12.61
N SER A 38 -8.37 -2.03 13.14
CA SER A 38 -9.53 -1.50 13.87
C SER A 38 -10.76 -1.29 12.98
N GLY A 39 -10.59 -1.28 11.64
CA GLY A 39 -11.64 -0.94 10.72
C GLY A 39 -12.08 0.52 10.78
N ASN A 40 -11.24 1.42 11.31
CA ASN A 40 -11.59 2.82 11.55
C ASN A 40 -10.92 3.82 10.62
N ILE A 41 -9.79 3.47 10.00
CA ILE A 41 -9.04 4.36 9.10
C ILE A 41 -8.82 3.65 7.77
N TRP A 42 -9.22 4.30 6.67
CA TRP A 42 -9.03 3.87 5.29
C TRP A 42 -8.04 4.78 4.60
N CYS A 43 -7.11 4.21 3.82
CA CYS A 43 -6.10 4.97 3.09
C CYS A 43 -5.97 4.47 1.65
N LEU A 44 -5.76 5.41 0.73
CA LEU A 44 -5.34 5.18 -0.67
C LEU A 44 -3.89 5.64 -0.81
N VAL A 45 -2.99 4.74 -1.29
CA VAL A 45 -1.53 4.99 -1.44
C VAL A 45 -1.01 4.25 -2.68
N PRO A 46 -0.73 4.86 -3.83
CA PRO A 46 -0.90 6.29 -4.10
C PRO A 46 -2.37 6.71 -4.18
N ASN A 47 -2.60 7.99 -3.91
CA ASN A 47 -3.91 8.59 -4.03
C ASN A 47 -4.36 8.61 -5.50
N GLY A 48 -5.55 8.07 -5.76
CA GLY A 48 -6.14 8.08 -7.09
C GLY A 48 -7.04 9.27 -7.40
N PHE A 49 -7.34 10.17 -6.45
CA PHE A 49 -8.35 11.20 -6.65
C PHE A 49 -7.96 12.27 -7.67
N ASP A 50 -6.70 12.66 -7.70
CA ASP A 50 -6.21 13.73 -8.58
C ASP A 50 -5.07 13.28 -9.49
N GLY A 51 -4.81 11.97 -9.57
CA GLY A 51 -3.70 11.41 -10.32
C GLY A 51 -2.32 11.70 -9.70
N SER A 52 -2.27 12.32 -8.52
CA SER A 52 -1.02 12.53 -7.79
C SER A 52 -0.50 11.23 -7.19
N ASN A 53 0.81 11.12 -6.98
CA ASN A 53 1.42 10.03 -6.22
C ASN A 53 1.35 10.26 -4.70
N GLY A 54 0.33 10.98 -4.23
CA GLY A 54 0.12 11.28 -2.83
C GLY A 54 -0.56 10.15 -2.06
N VAL A 55 -0.98 10.46 -0.86
CA VAL A 55 -1.80 9.61 -0.01
C VAL A 55 -3.03 10.38 0.46
N VAL A 56 -4.14 9.70 0.64
CA VAL A 56 -5.31 10.22 1.33
C VAL A 56 -5.79 9.17 2.33
N CYS A 57 -6.09 9.62 3.55
CA CYS A 57 -6.73 8.79 4.58
C CYS A 57 -8.01 9.46 5.07
N GLU A 58 -8.95 8.62 5.48
CA GLU A 58 -10.22 9.03 6.07
C GLU A 58 -10.50 8.17 7.31
N ILE A 59 -10.96 8.81 8.38
CA ILE A 59 -11.31 8.16 9.63
C ILE A 59 -12.82 8.23 9.85
N ARG A 60 -13.43 7.13 10.29
CA ARG A 60 -14.88 7.08 10.55
C ARG A 60 -15.26 7.71 11.87
N ASP A 61 -14.59 7.28 12.93
CA ASP A 61 -14.92 7.68 14.31
C ASP A 61 -13.72 8.34 14.96
N HIS A 62 -13.86 9.59 15.38
CA HIS A 62 -12.84 10.33 16.11
C HIS A 62 -13.41 11.17 17.23
N THR A 63 -12.56 11.49 18.21
CA THR A 63 -12.90 12.34 19.36
C THR A 63 -12.06 13.62 19.39
N TYR A 64 -11.09 13.77 18.51
CA TYR A 64 -10.32 15.00 18.41
C TYR A 64 -11.17 16.13 17.82
N ALA A 65 -10.86 17.38 18.23
CA ALA A 65 -11.40 18.56 17.59
C ALA A 65 -10.67 18.81 16.27
N PRO A 66 -11.36 18.80 15.11
CA PRO A 66 -10.72 19.10 13.84
C PRO A 66 -10.26 20.57 13.78
N PRO A 67 -9.36 20.92 12.85
CA PRO A 67 -9.07 22.32 12.55
C PRO A 67 -10.32 23.11 12.22
N ALA A 68 -10.26 24.44 12.38
CA ALA A 68 -11.39 25.31 12.05
C ALA A 68 -11.91 25.04 10.63
N LYS A 69 -13.21 24.77 10.54
CA LYS A 69 -13.87 24.50 9.24
C LYS A 69 -13.88 25.77 8.41
N PRO A 70 -13.41 25.73 7.15
CA PRO A 70 -13.52 26.88 6.24
C PRO A 70 -14.97 27.30 6.02
N ALA A 71 -15.21 28.61 5.90
CA ALA A 71 -16.58 29.15 5.75
C ALA A 71 -17.29 28.68 4.47
N ASP A 72 -16.55 28.33 3.46
CA ASP A 72 -17.01 27.82 2.16
C ASP A 72 -17.18 26.30 2.14
N CYS A 73 -16.76 25.59 3.20
CA CYS A 73 -17.00 24.15 3.32
C CYS A 73 -18.40 23.89 3.91
N HIS A 74 -19.33 23.41 3.11
CA HIS A 74 -20.69 23.04 3.51
C HIS A 74 -20.90 21.52 3.66
N LEU A 75 -19.84 20.72 3.52
CA LEU A 75 -19.83 19.26 3.54
C LEU A 75 -19.08 18.75 4.78
N ASP A 76 -18.67 17.48 4.79
CA ASP A 76 -17.89 16.87 5.87
C ASP A 76 -16.49 17.47 5.95
N TRP A 77 -15.96 17.56 7.16
CA TRP A 77 -14.69 18.22 7.45
C TRP A 77 -14.01 17.64 8.69
N GLY A 78 -12.69 17.47 8.58
CA GLY A 78 -11.84 17.12 9.72
C GLY A 78 -11.49 15.64 9.82
N ASP A 79 -12.12 14.80 9.03
CA ASP A 79 -12.00 13.35 9.03
C ASP A 79 -11.18 12.82 7.84
N ARG A 80 -10.93 13.65 6.80
CA ARG A 80 -10.13 13.30 5.62
C ARG A 80 -8.90 14.19 5.49
N VAL A 81 -7.73 13.56 5.36
CA VAL A 81 -6.44 14.24 5.17
C VAL A 81 -5.71 13.66 3.98
N SER A 82 -5.10 14.52 3.17
CA SER A 82 -4.16 14.11 2.13
C SER A 82 -2.77 14.68 2.34
N LEU A 83 -1.79 14.00 1.74
CA LEU A 83 -0.40 14.44 1.66
C LEU A 83 0.10 14.18 0.24
N LYS A 84 0.55 15.24 -0.43
CA LYS A 84 1.13 15.18 -1.77
C LYS A 84 2.65 15.31 -1.69
N PRO A 85 3.39 14.70 -2.64
CA PRO A 85 4.84 14.87 -2.69
C PRO A 85 5.23 16.35 -2.72
N GLY A 86 6.10 16.75 -1.80
CA GLY A 86 6.61 18.11 -1.72
C GLY A 86 5.69 19.12 -1.04
N SER A 87 4.52 18.72 -0.53
CA SER A 87 3.52 19.63 0.06
C SER A 87 3.26 19.29 1.52
N ALA A 88 2.81 20.26 2.29
CA ALA A 88 2.27 20.01 3.63
C ALA A 88 0.96 19.21 3.55
N PRO A 89 0.59 18.48 4.61
CA PRO A 89 -0.68 17.77 4.68
C PRO A 89 -1.87 18.73 4.69
N GLU A 90 -2.99 18.29 4.11
CA GLU A 90 -4.17 19.12 3.93
C GLU A 90 -5.44 18.37 4.36
N VAL A 91 -6.29 19.03 5.16
CA VAL A 91 -7.62 18.54 5.51
C VAL A 91 -8.60 18.91 4.41
N HIS A 92 -9.47 17.98 4.03
CA HIS A 92 -10.39 18.17 2.91
C HIS A 92 -11.84 18.34 3.32
N CYS A 93 -12.50 19.28 2.63
CA CYS A 93 -13.96 19.36 2.57
C CYS A 93 -14.47 18.35 1.55
N HIS A 94 -15.34 17.42 1.94
CA HIS A 94 -15.81 16.34 1.05
C HIS A 94 -17.24 15.92 1.37
N GLY A 95 -17.94 15.39 0.36
CA GLY A 95 -19.30 14.88 0.50
C GLY A 95 -19.43 13.43 0.06
N ASP A 96 -18.32 12.78 -0.22
CA ASP A 96 -18.20 11.35 -0.56
C ASP A 96 -17.35 10.63 0.48
N THR A 97 -17.18 9.32 0.37
CA THR A 97 -16.32 8.54 1.27
C THR A 97 -15.41 7.61 0.49
N ILE A 98 -14.22 7.33 1.06
CA ILE A 98 -13.31 6.29 0.57
C ILE A 98 -13.50 4.95 1.29
N PHE A 99 -14.49 4.84 2.18
CA PHE A 99 -14.78 3.60 2.90
C PHE A 99 -15.19 2.50 1.91
N ASP A 100 -14.47 1.40 1.97
CA ASP A 100 -14.69 0.24 1.11
C ASP A 100 -14.49 -1.03 1.93
N THR A 101 -15.55 -1.85 2.04
CA THR A 101 -15.53 -3.12 2.80
C THR A 101 -14.62 -4.18 2.19
N GLY A 102 -14.26 -4.04 0.90
CA GLY A 102 -13.32 -4.92 0.20
C GLY A 102 -11.86 -4.50 0.31
N MET A 103 -11.54 -3.48 1.11
CA MET A 103 -10.19 -2.98 1.24
C MET A 103 -9.32 -3.93 2.08
N PRO A 104 -8.11 -4.29 1.63
CA PRO A 104 -7.23 -5.18 2.39
C PRO A 104 -6.76 -4.52 3.68
N THR A 105 -6.63 -5.31 4.73
CA THR A 105 -6.12 -4.84 6.01
C THR A 105 -4.61 -4.69 5.99
N LEU A 106 -4.08 -3.56 6.42
CA LEU A 106 -2.68 -3.36 6.74
C LEU A 106 -2.46 -3.63 8.23
N ALA A 107 -1.84 -4.75 8.57
CA ALA A 107 -1.63 -5.15 9.97
C ALA A 107 -0.80 -4.12 10.74
N TYR A 108 -0.99 -4.05 12.04
CA TYR A 108 -0.18 -3.19 12.90
C TYR A 108 1.31 -3.51 12.80
N GLY A 109 2.16 -2.49 12.74
CA GLY A 109 3.59 -2.59 12.52
C GLY A 109 3.97 -2.71 11.04
N GLN A 110 3.02 -2.85 10.13
CA GLN A 110 3.29 -2.89 8.69
C GLN A 110 3.22 -1.52 8.04
N THR A 111 3.93 -1.41 6.92
CA THR A 111 3.98 -0.20 6.10
C THR A 111 3.44 -0.43 4.70
N ARG A 112 2.90 0.65 4.12
CA ARG A 112 2.54 0.75 2.70
C ARG A 112 3.27 1.93 2.10
N SER A 113 3.99 1.71 0.98
CA SER A 113 4.72 2.78 0.32
C SER A 113 4.39 2.84 -1.16
N ALA A 114 4.39 4.05 -1.72
CA ALA A 114 4.31 4.31 -3.15
C ALA A 114 5.06 5.62 -3.46
N GLY A 115 6.09 5.53 -4.30
CA GLY A 115 7.00 6.66 -4.51
C GLY A 115 7.59 7.16 -3.20
N PRO A 116 7.55 8.48 -2.92
CA PRO A 116 8.04 9.04 -1.66
C PRO A 116 7.08 8.86 -0.48
N MET A 117 5.83 8.42 -0.73
CA MET A 117 4.85 8.24 0.33
C MET A 117 5.05 6.95 1.08
N LYS A 118 5.07 7.03 2.41
CA LYS A 118 5.13 5.88 3.32
C LYS A 118 4.07 6.04 4.40
N CYS A 119 3.15 5.09 4.50
CA CYS A 119 2.18 5.00 5.59
C CYS A 119 2.50 3.80 6.48
N GLU A 120 2.42 4.00 7.79
CA GLU A 120 2.63 2.98 8.81
C GLU A 120 1.35 2.82 9.63
N SER A 121 0.87 1.58 9.76
CA SER A 121 -0.28 1.21 10.58
C SER A 121 0.19 0.81 11.99
N GLN A 122 -0.37 1.44 13.01
CA GLN A 122 -0.07 1.13 14.41
C GLN A 122 -1.36 1.09 15.26
N PRO A 123 -1.34 0.46 16.45
CA PRO A 123 -2.49 0.53 17.36
C PRO A 123 -2.90 1.97 17.71
N ALA A 124 -1.93 2.90 17.72
CA ALA A 124 -2.14 4.34 17.97
C ALA A 124 -2.62 5.12 16.74
N GLY A 125 -2.90 4.47 15.61
CA GLY A 125 -3.37 5.12 14.38
C GLY A 125 -2.48 4.88 13.16
N VAL A 126 -2.60 5.76 12.17
CA VAL A 126 -1.80 5.75 10.94
C VAL A 126 -0.93 6.99 10.89
N THR A 127 0.34 6.81 10.55
CA THR A 127 1.25 7.90 10.20
C THR A 127 1.62 7.77 8.73
N CYS A 128 1.36 8.81 7.93
CA CYS A 128 1.80 8.89 6.55
C CYS A 128 2.81 10.02 6.39
N THR A 129 3.93 9.74 5.73
CA THR A 129 5.08 10.66 5.59
C THR A 129 5.50 10.73 4.13
N ASP A 130 5.79 11.93 3.67
CA ASP A 130 6.60 12.17 2.47
C ASP A 130 8.07 12.06 2.87
N THR A 131 8.74 10.98 2.47
CA THR A 131 10.14 10.70 2.81
C THR A 131 11.12 11.67 2.12
N GLY A 132 10.67 12.41 1.12
CA GLY A 132 11.49 13.42 0.42
C GLY A 132 11.58 14.74 1.17
N THR A 133 10.51 15.13 1.87
CA THR A 133 10.42 16.43 2.58
C THR A 133 10.36 16.29 4.10
N GLY A 134 9.88 15.15 4.59
CA GLY A 134 9.58 14.95 6.00
C GLY A 134 8.19 15.41 6.42
N HIS A 135 7.41 16.02 5.54
CA HIS A 135 6.01 16.34 5.83
C HIS A 135 5.23 15.07 6.15
N PHE A 136 4.33 15.16 7.12
CA PHE A 136 3.56 14.01 7.59
C PHE A 136 2.18 14.42 8.11
N PHE A 137 1.29 13.47 8.20
CA PHE A 137 0.17 13.52 9.12
C PHE A 137 0.12 12.25 9.96
N ARG A 138 -0.37 12.37 11.18
CA ARG A 138 -0.75 11.25 12.03
C ARG A 138 -2.21 11.37 12.38
N MET A 139 -2.95 10.30 12.14
CA MET A 139 -4.39 10.22 12.35
C MET A 139 -4.71 9.06 13.29
N SER A 140 -5.39 9.37 14.38
CA SER A 140 -5.93 8.40 15.32
C SER A 140 -7.33 8.80 15.73
N ARG A 141 -8.00 7.96 16.53
CA ARG A 141 -9.30 8.32 17.11
C ARG A 141 -9.21 9.57 18.00
N GLU A 142 -8.12 9.73 18.73
CA GLU A 142 -7.94 10.75 19.76
C GLU A 142 -7.22 12.00 19.25
N SER A 143 -6.45 11.90 18.15
CA SER A 143 -5.62 12.99 17.66
C SER A 143 -5.48 13.03 16.16
N LEU A 144 -5.34 14.24 15.62
CA LEU A 144 -4.90 14.55 14.29
C LEU A 144 -3.72 15.52 14.39
N GLU A 145 -2.56 15.08 13.87
CA GLU A 145 -1.33 15.88 13.82
C GLU A 145 -0.96 16.11 12.36
N LEU A 146 -0.60 17.35 12.03
CA LEU A 146 -0.18 17.78 10.69
C LEU A 146 1.20 18.46 10.81
N GLY A 147 2.22 17.98 10.04
CA GLY A 147 3.58 18.48 10.16
C GLY A 147 4.42 18.45 8.88
#